data_d13c1709001683f791687ef6e7885784
#
_entry.id   d13c1709001683f791687ef6e7885784
#
_cell.length_a   1.000
_cell.length_b   1.000
_cell.length_c   1.000
_cell.angle_alpha   90.00
_cell.angle_beta   90.00
_cell.angle_gamma   90.00
#
_symmetry.space_group_name_H-M   'P 1'
#
loop_
_entity.id
_entity.type
_entity.pdbx_description
1 polymer ?
#
loop_
_entity_poly.entity_id
_entity_poly.type
_entity_poly.pdbx_seq_one_letter_code
_entity_poly.pdbx_strand_id
1 'polypeptide(L)'
;MSGRTLLFVACLNRKVPYFPAARGKGIVVFSFNEATGALTKLSDETGADNPNYLAIHESNRCIYAVSDVAGQNEGAIIAYQFNPATRRLGYINRQGTLGSLPAYVSLDQTGKFLLIANYSITAAPPDGSPDQAIAVMSSRTDGGVGTPVTSRAHSGSGPNAQRQERSHAHCIRATPDNRYVVVADLGIDKLMTYRFDGNFGELTPGEVPYLDLPPGSGPRHFVFHPSARFAYVINELEASIATLSFDQFSGNFQILDVVPTLPAAYREVSDCADLQISPNGRFLYGSNRGHNSIAIHAVNQSTGRLMLVGHQSTLGETPRNFAIDLSGRYLIVANQNGDSLIVFRIDDRTGRLADTGEHVEIGTPMCVKFARF
;
A
#
# COMPACT_ATOMS: atom_id res chain seq x y z
N MET A 1 -3.20 27.74 12.62
CA MET A 1 -2.18 26.90 13.31
C MET A 1 -1.79 25.82 12.32
N SER A 2 -0.52 25.71 11.95
CA SER A 2 -0.07 24.59 11.09
C SER A 2 -0.26 23.29 11.88
N GLY A 3 -1.02 22.32 11.34
CA GLY A 3 -1.21 21.02 11.97
C GLY A 3 0.14 20.30 12.19
N ARG A 4 0.19 19.44 13.20
CA ARG A 4 1.37 18.63 13.49
C ARG A 4 1.44 17.46 12.51
N THR A 5 2.58 17.24 11.88
CA THR A 5 2.81 16.04 11.06
C THR A 5 3.04 14.82 11.95
N LEU A 6 2.26 13.77 11.71
CA LEU A 6 2.31 12.51 12.42
C LEU A 6 2.68 11.38 11.46
N LEU A 7 3.29 10.33 12.00
CA LEU A 7 3.53 9.07 11.30
C LEU A 7 2.79 7.96 12.04
N PHE A 8 1.99 7.20 11.32
CA PHE A 8 1.29 6.02 11.81
C PHE A 8 1.96 4.78 11.23
N VAL A 9 2.26 3.82 12.10
CA VAL A 9 2.95 2.58 11.73
C VAL A 9 2.11 1.39 12.14
N ALA A 10 1.67 0.59 11.17
CA ALA A 10 1.06 -0.71 11.44
C ALA A 10 2.14 -1.76 11.66
N CYS A 11 2.00 -2.55 12.70
CA CYS A 11 2.97 -3.57 13.12
C CYS A 11 2.25 -4.88 13.45
N LEU A 12 2.72 -6.01 12.90
CA LEU A 12 2.16 -7.31 13.26
C LEU A 12 2.47 -7.65 14.72
N ASN A 13 1.43 -8.05 15.45
CA ASN A 13 1.51 -8.29 16.90
C ASN A 13 1.09 -9.71 17.32
N ARG A 14 0.65 -10.55 16.38
CA ARG A 14 0.31 -11.95 16.62
C ARG A 14 1.01 -12.86 15.61
N LYS A 15 1.59 -13.94 16.12
CA LYS A 15 2.22 -14.96 15.28
C LYS A 15 1.15 -15.73 14.51
N VAL A 16 1.33 -15.86 13.21
CA VAL A 16 0.54 -16.68 12.31
C VAL A 16 1.49 -17.49 11.42
N PRO A 17 1.05 -18.58 10.79
CA PRO A 17 1.95 -19.47 10.03
C PRO A 17 2.81 -18.75 9.00
N TYR A 18 2.26 -17.75 8.31
CA TYR A 18 2.93 -16.95 7.29
C TYR A 18 3.68 -15.72 7.86
N PHE A 19 3.54 -15.40 9.18
CA PHE A 19 4.32 -14.38 9.90
C PHE A 19 4.71 -14.90 11.30
N PRO A 20 5.60 -15.92 11.39
CA PRO A 20 5.93 -16.55 12.67
C PRO A 20 6.76 -15.66 13.60
N ALA A 21 7.38 -14.62 13.06
CA ALA A 21 8.23 -13.68 13.79
C ALA A 21 7.52 -12.39 14.22
N ALA A 22 6.18 -12.32 14.15
CA ALA A 22 5.42 -11.13 14.56
C ALA A 22 5.69 -10.77 16.03
N ARG A 23 6.14 -9.52 16.28
CA ARG A 23 6.50 -9.00 17.62
C ARG A 23 6.21 -7.51 17.80
N GLY A 24 5.38 -6.94 16.93
CA GLY A 24 4.94 -5.56 16.99
C GLY A 24 3.89 -5.30 18.07
N LYS A 25 3.43 -4.06 18.15
CA LYS A 25 2.45 -3.60 19.14
C LYS A 25 1.14 -3.09 18.51
N GLY A 26 0.79 -3.53 17.31
CA GLY A 26 -0.38 -3.03 16.61
C GLY A 26 -0.10 -1.71 15.89
N ILE A 27 -0.79 -0.62 16.18
CA ILE A 27 -0.57 0.67 15.53
C ILE A 27 0.25 1.58 16.44
N VAL A 28 1.41 2.03 15.97
CA VAL A 28 2.28 2.96 16.72
C VAL A 28 2.19 4.35 16.08
N VAL A 29 2.07 5.38 16.92
CA VAL A 29 1.96 6.78 16.49
C VAL A 29 3.21 7.54 16.90
N PHE A 30 3.80 8.25 15.94
CA PHE A 30 4.93 9.15 16.16
C PHE A 30 4.57 10.58 15.75
N SER A 31 5.17 11.57 16.42
CA SER A 31 5.31 12.90 15.84
C SER A 31 6.53 12.92 14.94
N PHE A 32 6.43 13.63 13.83
CA PHE A 32 7.52 13.80 12.87
C PHE A 32 7.97 15.26 12.82
N ASN A 33 9.27 15.47 12.95
CA ASN A 33 9.87 16.79 12.84
C ASN A 33 10.28 17.04 11.37
N GLU A 34 9.52 17.84 10.65
CA GLU A 34 9.76 18.13 9.23
C GLU A 34 11.09 18.86 8.94
N ALA A 35 11.73 19.47 9.96
CA ALA A 35 13.00 20.14 9.77
C ALA A 35 14.20 19.20 9.86
N THR A 36 14.11 18.19 10.74
CA THR A 36 15.24 17.29 11.07
C THR A 36 15.02 15.84 10.61
N GLY A 37 13.77 15.42 10.34
CA GLY A 37 13.41 14.03 10.08
C GLY A 37 13.22 13.20 11.36
N ALA A 38 13.39 13.78 12.55
CA ALA A 38 13.31 13.05 13.80
C ALA A 38 11.90 12.54 14.12
N LEU A 39 11.84 11.33 14.69
CA LEU A 39 10.62 10.64 15.13
C LEU A 39 10.55 10.62 16.66
N THR A 40 9.42 11.01 17.23
CA THR A 40 9.18 10.87 18.67
C THR A 40 7.90 10.06 18.87
N LYS A 41 8.01 8.89 19.53
CA LYS A 41 6.87 8.04 19.84
C LYS A 41 5.87 8.76 20.74
N LEU A 42 4.60 8.71 20.39
CA LEU A 42 3.50 9.30 21.15
C LEU A 42 2.68 8.24 21.87
N SER A 43 2.27 7.18 21.15
CA SER A 43 1.41 6.12 21.71
C SER A 43 1.51 4.85 20.87
N ASP A 44 0.95 3.78 21.40
CA ASP A 44 0.65 2.53 20.70
C ASP A 44 -0.81 2.11 20.97
N GLU A 45 -1.43 1.47 19.97
CA GLU A 45 -2.77 0.88 20.01
C GLU A 45 -2.64 -0.63 19.73
N THR A 46 -2.97 -1.43 20.72
CA THR A 46 -2.72 -2.89 20.70
C THR A 46 -3.97 -3.72 20.41
N GLY A 47 -5.13 -3.09 20.25
CA GLY A 47 -6.41 -3.76 20.08
C GLY A 47 -6.66 -4.32 18.67
N ALA A 48 -5.88 -3.91 17.66
CA ALA A 48 -5.95 -4.51 16.33
C ALA A 48 -5.07 -5.76 16.27
N ASP A 49 -5.63 -6.88 15.82
CA ASP A 49 -4.86 -8.09 15.52
C ASP A 49 -4.19 -7.94 14.15
N ASN A 50 -2.87 -8.04 14.11
CA ASN A 50 -2.07 -8.00 12.89
C ASN A 50 -2.49 -6.90 11.89
N PRO A 51 -2.53 -5.61 12.28
CA PRO A 51 -2.77 -4.54 11.33
C PRO A 51 -1.63 -4.53 10.31
N ASN A 52 -1.96 -4.68 9.01
CA ASN A 52 -0.94 -4.83 7.97
C ASN A 52 -0.91 -3.67 6.97
N TYR A 53 -2.02 -2.93 6.82
CA TYR A 53 -2.07 -1.73 6.01
C TYR A 53 -3.00 -0.68 6.58
N LEU A 54 -2.71 0.61 6.30
CA LEU A 54 -3.46 1.75 6.84
C LEU A 54 -3.95 2.67 5.72
N ALA A 55 -5.15 3.23 5.92
CA ALA A 55 -5.62 4.44 5.23
C ALA A 55 -5.95 5.51 6.26
N ILE A 56 -5.74 6.78 5.89
CA ILE A 56 -5.96 7.91 6.80
C ILE A 56 -6.90 8.90 6.14
N HIS A 57 -7.96 9.26 6.85
CA HIS A 57 -8.89 10.32 6.48
C HIS A 57 -8.53 11.57 7.30
N GLU A 58 -7.72 12.47 6.72
CA GLU A 58 -7.15 13.60 7.46
C GLU A 58 -8.20 14.55 8.02
N SER A 59 -9.26 14.88 7.26
CA SER A 59 -10.24 15.90 7.68
C SER A 59 -11.04 15.51 8.92
N ASN A 60 -11.30 14.22 9.14
CA ASN A 60 -11.98 13.74 10.36
C ASN A 60 -11.05 12.99 11.32
N ARG A 61 -9.74 12.96 11.03
CA ARG A 61 -8.69 12.32 11.84
C ARG A 61 -8.94 10.83 12.10
N CYS A 62 -9.52 10.13 11.13
CA CYS A 62 -9.76 8.70 11.22
C CYS A 62 -8.66 7.89 10.56
N ILE A 63 -8.31 6.79 11.21
CA ILE A 63 -7.35 5.80 10.75
C ILE A 63 -8.10 4.49 10.54
N TYR A 64 -7.99 3.93 9.35
CA TYR A 64 -8.55 2.63 9.00
C TYR A 64 -7.42 1.63 8.83
N ALA A 65 -7.49 0.53 9.58
CA ALA A 65 -6.50 -0.53 9.53
C ALA A 65 -7.15 -1.82 9.02
N VAL A 66 -6.61 -2.41 7.97
CA VAL A 66 -6.97 -3.79 7.63
C VAL A 66 -6.14 -4.74 8.47
N SER A 67 -6.79 -5.80 8.91
CA SER A 67 -6.32 -6.70 9.95
C SER A 67 -6.56 -8.13 9.53
N ASP A 68 -5.53 -8.95 9.64
CA ASP A 68 -5.65 -10.39 9.50
C ASP A 68 -5.94 -11.00 10.87
N VAL A 69 -7.09 -11.60 10.99
CA VAL A 69 -7.55 -12.19 12.26
C VAL A 69 -7.17 -13.67 12.29
N ALA A 70 -6.20 -14.00 13.14
CA ALA A 70 -5.72 -15.36 13.29
C ALA A 70 -6.86 -16.35 13.60
N GLY A 71 -6.94 -17.42 12.81
CA GLY A 71 -7.95 -18.47 12.97
C GLY A 71 -9.34 -18.13 12.43
N GLN A 72 -9.51 -17.01 11.74
CA GLN A 72 -10.73 -16.66 11.01
C GLN A 72 -10.49 -16.73 9.49
N ASN A 73 -11.53 -17.15 8.74
CA ASN A 73 -11.48 -17.21 7.28
C ASN A 73 -11.75 -15.85 6.64
N GLU A 74 -12.20 -14.87 7.41
CA GLU A 74 -12.48 -13.51 6.96
C GLU A 74 -11.60 -12.52 7.72
N GLY A 75 -10.96 -11.60 6.99
CA GLY A 75 -10.22 -10.49 7.57
C GLY A 75 -11.14 -9.37 8.06
N ALA A 76 -10.56 -8.36 8.67
CA ALA A 76 -11.31 -7.24 9.18
C ALA A 76 -10.73 -5.89 8.76
N ILE A 77 -11.59 -4.87 8.72
CA ILE A 77 -11.19 -3.47 8.72
C ILE A 77 -11.66 -2.83 10.03
N ILE A 78 -10.77 -2.07 10.67
CA ILE A 78 -10.99 -1.45 11.97
C ILE A 78 -10.83 0.06 11.82
N ALA A 79 -11.79 0.81 12.36
CA ALA A 79 -11.75 2.27 12.40
C ALA A 79 -11.31 2.77 13.77
N TYR A 80 -10.41 3.75 13.75
CA TYR A 80 -9.94 4.49 14.91
C TYR A 80 -10.03 5.98 14.65
N GLN A 81 -10.23 6.77 15.71
CA GLN A 81 -10.12 8.22 15.67
C GLN A 81 -8.92 8.68 16.49
N PHE A 82 -8.07 9.51 15.89
CA PHE A 82 -6.96 10.13 16.62
C PHE A 82 -7.44 11.29 17.47
N ASN A 83 -7.14 11.24 18.75
CA ASN A 83 -7.41 12.33 19.70
C ASN A 83 -6.14 13.19 19.91
N PRO A 84 -6.10 14.44 19.43
CA PRO A 84 -4.92 15.30 19.55
C PRO A 84 -4.53 15.67 20.99
N ALA A 85 -5.51 15.71 21.91
CA ALA A 85 -5.26 16.07 23.31
C ALA A 85 -4.56 14.95 24.06
N THR A 86 -5.03 13.71 23.88
CA THR A 86 -4.43 12.52 24.52
C THR A 86 -3.32 11.89 23.69
N ARG A 87 -3.22 12.25 22.39
CA ARG A 87 -2.29 11.68 21.40
C ARG A 87 -2.45 10.18 21.22
N ARG A 88 -3.67 9.66 21.39
CA ARG A 88 -4.03 8.25 21.30
C ARG A 88 -5.08 8.01 20.23
N LEU A 89 -5.15 6.76 19.79
CA LEU A 89 -6.24 6.24 18.95
C LEU A 89 -7.37 5.75 19.85
N GLY A 90 -8.60 6.18 19.54
CA GLY A 90 -9.83 5.66 20.12
C GLY A 90 -10.50 4.72 19.11
N TYR A 91 -10.81 3.50 19.51
CA TYR A 91 -11.57 2.54 18.71
C TYR A 91 -12.98 3.07 18.41
N ILE A 92 -13.43 2.93 17.15
CA ILE A 92 -14.80 3.28 16.75
C ILE A 92 -15.60 1.99 16.50
N ASN A 93 -15.23 1.21 15.46
CA ASN A 93 -15.87 -0.06 15.15
C ASN A 93 -14.98 -0.93 14.23
N ARG A 94 -15.45 -2.15 13.94
CA ARG A 94 -14.86 -3.03 12.94
C ARG A 94 -15.94 -3.65 12.04
N GLN A 95 -15.54 -4.06 10.84
CA GLN A 95 -16.35 -4.82 9.86
C GLN A 95 -15.51 -5.94 9.25
N GLY A 96 -16.15 -7.02 8.77
CA GLY A 96 -15.52 -8.02 7.94
C GLY A 96 -15.20 -7.46 6.55
N THR A 97 -14.14 -7.98 5.90
CA THR A 97 -13.69 -7.51 4.57
C THR A 97 -14.22 -8.35 3.41
N LEU A 98 -15.09 -9.31 3.66
CA LEU A 98 -15.66 -10.26 2.70
C LEU A 98 -14.63 -11.16 2.01
N GLY A 99 -13.43 -11.25 2.55
CA GLY A 99 -12.35 -12.12 2.07
C GLY A 99 -11.26 -12.25 3.11
N SER A 100 -10.33 -13.19 2.91
CA SER A 100 -9.24 -13.46 3.85
C SER A 100 -7.99 -12.61 3.52
N LEU A 101 -7.17 -12.35 4.51
CA LEU A 101 -5.92 -11.62 4.44
C LEU A 101 -6.03 -10.29 3.64
N PRO A 102 -6.82 -9.32 4.13
CA PRO A 102 -6.90 -8.02 3.47
C PRO A 102 -5.51 -7.37 3.47
N ALA A 103 -4.98 -7.11 2.26
CA ALA A 103 -3.61 -6.65 2.05
C ALA A 103 -3.50 -5.14 1.87
N TYR A 104 -4.61 -4.47 1.54
CA TYR A 104 -4.62 -3.06 1.23
C TYR A 104 -5.94 -2.40 1.57
N VAL A 105 -5.88 -1.15 2.00
CA VAL A 105 -7.03 -0.27 2.12
C VAL A 105 -6.65 1.12 1.61
N SER A 106 -7.57 1.76 0.89
CA SER A 106 -7.49 3.18 0.51
C SER A 106 -8.85 3.85 0.65
N LEU A 107 -8.86 5.17 0.62
CA LEU A 107 -10.07 5.96 0.47
C LEU A 107 -10.27 6.32 -1.00
N ASP A 108 -11.52 6.49 -1.41
CA ASP A 108 -11.84 7.20 -2.64
C ASP A 108 -11.43 8.68 -2.49
N GLN A 109 -11.42 9.45 -3.58
CA GLN A 109 -10.95 10.85 -3.53
C GLN A 109 -11.82 11.77 -2.67
N THR A 110 -13.06 11.36 -2.38
CA THR A 110 -14.00 12.14 -1.54
C THR A 110 -13.94 11.76 -0.06
N GLY A 111 -13.29 10.64 0.27
CA GLY A 111 -13.26 10.06 1.62
C GLY A 111 -14.58 9.38 2.05
N LYS A 112 -15.57 9.26 1.15
CA LYS A 112 -16.85 8.62 1.46
C LYS A 112 -16.79 7.11 1.46
N PHE A 113 -15.83 6.52 0.74
CA PHE A 113 -15.73 5.08 0.57
C PHE A 113 -14.34 4.58 0.88
N LEU A 114 -14.31 3.41 1.51
CA LEU A 114 -13.12 2.61 1.80
C LEU A 114 -13.05 1.48 0.76
N LEU A 115 -11.92 1.40 0.08
CA LEU A 115 -11.63 0.42 -0.96
C LEU A 115 -10.66 -0.60 -0.37
N ILE A 116 -11.02 -1.89 -0.38
CA ILE A 116 -10.26 -2.96 0.28
C ILE A 116 -9.89 -4.01 -0.75
N ALA A 117 -8.64 -4.46 -0.74
CA ALA A 117 -8.16 -5.62 -1.50
C ALA A 117 -7.81 -6.75 -0.54
N ASN A 118 -8.36 -7.94 -0.80
CA ASN A 118 -8.13 -9.17 -0.05
C ASN A 118 -7.17 -10.07 -0.83
N TYR A 119 -6.06 -10.45 -0.23
CA TYR A 119 -5.08 -11.34 -0.85
C TYR A 119 -5.61 -12.77 -0.97
N SER A 120 -6.48 -13.19 -0.06
CA SER A 120 -7.20 -14.47 -0.10
C SER A 120 -6.26 -15.69 -0.17
N ILE A 121 -5.71 -16.11 0.96
CA ILE A 121 -4.81 -17.29 1.06
C ILE A 121 -5.53 -18.62 1.25
N THR A 122 -6.82 -18.60 1.55
CA THR A 122 -7.64 -19.82 1.69
C THR A 122 -8.40 -20.08 0.39
N ALA A 123 -8.28 -21.29 -0.14
CA ALA A 123 -9.24 -21.80 -1.13
C ALA A 123 -10.65 -21.75 -0.53
N ALA A 124 -11.66 -21.46 -1.35
CA ALA A 124 -13.06 -21.26 -0.97
C ALA A 124 -13.40 -21.81 0.43
N PRO A 125 -13.67 -20.93 1.42
CA PRO A 125 -13.77 -21.35 2.81
C PRO A 125 -14.82 -22.47 2.93
N PRO A 126 -14.48 -23.60 3.58
CA PRO A 126 -15.38 -24.75 3.66
C PRO A 126 -16.67 -24.46 4.44
N ASP A 127 -16.68 -23.38 5.21
CA ASP A 127 -17.84 -22.89 5.98
C ASP A 127 -18.76 -21.95 5.18
N GLY A 128 -18.45 -21.71 3.89
CA GLY A 128 -19.22 -20.79 3.04
C GLY A 128 -18.99 -19.31 3.33
N SER A 129 -17.94 -18.95 4.09
CA SER A 129 -17.54 -17.54 4.30
C SER A 129 -17.25 -16.86 2.96
N PRO A 130 -17.49 -15.53 2.84
CA PRO A 130 -17.19 -14.79 1.62
C PRO A 130 -15.71 -14.86 1.23
N ASP A 131 -15.45 -15.01 -0.08
CA ASP A 131 -14.11 -14.99 -0.66
C ASP A 131 -14.05 -13.96 -1.82
N GLN A 132 -14.24 -12.69 -1.45
CA GLN A 132 -14.21 -11.60 -2.42
C GLN A 132 -12.78 -11.05 -2.55
N ALA A 133 -12.33 -10.83 -3.79
CA ALA A 133 -11.03 -10.20 -4.05
C ALA A 133 -11.01 -8.74 -3.59
N ILE A 134 -12.15 -8.03 -3.74
CA ILE A 134 -12.27 -6.63 -3.32
C ILE A 134 -13.63 -6.36 -2.66
N ALA A 135 -13.62 -5.37 -1.76
CA ALA A 135 -14.84 -4.83 -1.15
C ALA A 135 -14.78 -3.30 -1.10
N VAL A 136 -15.94 -2.67 -1.25
CA VAL A 136 -16.13 -1.23 -1.03
C VAL A 136 -17.07 -1.05 0.13
N MET A 137 -16.69 -0.22 1.10
CA MET A 137 -17.49 0.10 2.28
C MET A 137 -17.69 1.61 2.41
N SER A 138 -18.81 2.04 2.95
CA SER A 138 -18.97 3.46 3.24
C SER A 138 -18.14 3.88 4.46
N SER A 139 -17.59 5.09 4.41
CA SER A 139 -17.08 5.78 5.61
C SER A 139 -18.28 6.49 6.28
N ARG A 140 -18.53 6.20 7.54
CA ARG A 140 -19.64 6.78 8.30
C ARG A 140 -19.33 8.21 8.76
N THR A 141 -20.34 8.99 9.05
CA THR A 141 -20.19 10.37 9.54
C THR A 141 -19.49 10.47 10.91
N ASP A 142 -19.58 9.40 11.73
CA ASP A 142 -18.84 9.27 12.98
C ASP A 142 -17.39 8.78 12.79
N GLY A 143 -16.97 8.56 11.55
CA GLY A 143 -15.65 8.04 11.19
C GLY A 143 -15.56 6.52 11.22
N GLY A 144 -16.61 5.81 11.55
CA GLY A 144 -16.67 4.35 11.53
C GLY A 144 -16.76 3.78 10.11
N VAL A 145 -16.54 2.47 10.00
CA VAL A 145 -16.74 1.69 8.78
C VAL A 145 -18.21 1.25 8.71
N GLY A 146 -18.88 1.54 7.60
CA GLY A 146 -20.21 1.05 7.30
C GLY A 146 -20.21 -0.39 6.76
N THR A 147 -21.40 -0.89 6.44
CA THR A 147 -21.53 -2.19 5.77
C THR A 147 -20.96 -2.17 4.36
N PRO A 148 -20.57 -3.33 3.80
CA PRO A 148 -20.17 -3.44 2.40
C PRO A 148 -21.26 -2.92 1.46
N VAL A 149 -20.87 -2.08 0.50
CA VAL A 149 -21.76 -1.53 -0.53
C VAL A 149 -21.70 -2.39 -1.78
N THR A 150 -20.48 -2.74 -2.20
CA THR A 150 -20.23 -3.62 -3.33
C THR A 150 -18.99 -4.45 -3.10
N SER A 151 -18.92 -5.62 -3.73
CA SER A 151 -17.76 -6.49 -3.73
C SER A 151 -17.61 -7.18 -5.06
N ARG A 152 -16.41 -7.68 -5.38
CA ARG A 152 -16.14 -8.46 -6.60
C ARG A 152 -15.18 -9.60 -6.28
N ALA A 153 -15.50 -10.77 -6.77
CA ALA A 153 -14.55 -11.86 -6.88
C ALA A 153 -13.77 -11.72 -8.20
N HIS A 154 -12.49 -12.09 -8.18
CA HIS A 154 -11.71 -12.28 -9.39
C HIS A 154 -11.48 -13.77 -9.63
N SER A 155 -11.29 -14.15 -10.89
CA SER A 155 -11.03 -15.54 -11.29
C SER A 155 -9.85 -15.61 -12.25
N GLY A 156 -9.15 -16.74 -12.20
CA GLY A 156 -7.97 -17.00 -13.02
C GLY A 156 -6.77 -17.42 -12.18
N SER A 157 -5.65 -17.64 -12.87
CA SER A 157 -4.36 -18.01 -12.28
C SER A 157 -3.24 -17.51 -13.17
N GLY A 158 -2.01 -17.45 -12.66
CA GLY A 158 -0.80 -17.15 -13.40
C GLY A 158 0.13 -18.38 -13.50
N PRO A 159 1.31 -18.21 -14.09
CA PRO A 159 2.24 -19.34 -14.33
C PRO A 159 2.96 -19.83 -13.07
N ASN A 160 3.03 -19.04 -12.00
CA ASN A 160 3.66 -19.43 -10.75
C ASN A 160 2.66 -20.21 -9.87
N ALA A 161 2.72 -21.54 -9.92
CA ALA A 161 1.78 -22.41 -9.21
C ALA A 161 1.77 -22.25 -7.67
N GLN A 162 2.79 -21.63 -7.08
CA GLN A 162 2.87 -21.41 -5.61
C GLN A 162 2.35 -20.02 -5.18
N ARG A 163 2.36 -19.06 -6.11
CA ARG A 163 2.06 -17.66 -5.80
C ARG A 163 0.93 -17.10 -6.66
N GLN A 164 0.49 -17.84 -7.68
CA GLN A 164 -0.52 -17.41 -8.65
C GLN A 164 -1.52 -18.55 -8.97
N GLU A 165 -1.77 -19.43 -8.00
CA GLU A 165 -2.74 -20.52 -8.14
C GLU A 165 -4.19 -20.00 -8.25
N ARG A 166 -4.41 -18.74 -7.86
CA ARG A 166 -5.69 -18.03 -7.88
C ARG A 166 -5.48 -16.52 -7.87
N SER A 167 -6.57 -15.75 -7.87
CA SER A 167 -6.56 -14.31 -7.61
C SER A 167 -5.95 -13.97 -6.24
N HIS A 168 -5.09 -12.95 -6.22
CA HIS A 168 -4.47 -12.36 -5.05
C HIS A 168 -4.45 -10.84 -5.19
N ALA A 169 -5.62 -10.19 -5.02
CA ALA A 169 -5.70 -8.74 -5.10
C ALA A 169 -4.86 -8.11 -3.99
N HIS A 170 -3.91 -7.26 -4.38
CA HIS A 170 -2.93 -6.73 -3.43
C HIS A 170 -2.96 -5.22 -3.24
N CYS A 171 -3.49 -4.48 -4.21
CA CYS A 171 -3.62 -3.02 -4.13
C CYS A 171 -4.90 -2.58 -4.83
N ILE A 172 -5.62 -1.65 -4.23
CA ILE A 172 -6.83 -1.06 -4.79
C ILE A 172 -6.84 0.45 -4.54
N ARG A 173 -7.11 1.25 -5.58
CA ARG A 173 -7.14 2.71 -5.49
C ARG A 173 -8.13 3.30 -6.48
N ALA A 174 -8.77 4.39 -6.08
CA ALA A 174 -9.50 5.23 -7.03
C ALA A 174 -8.53 6.02 -7.92
N THR A 175 -8.93 6.30 -9.16
CA THR A 175 -8.21 7.20 -10.06
C THR A 175 -8.22 8.63 -9.52
N PRO A 176 -7.29 9.50 -9.95
CA PRO A 176 -7.22 10.88 -9.47
C PRO A 176 -8.51 11.70 -9.66
N ASP A 177 -9.29 11.39 -10.70
CA ASP A 177 -10.59 12.00 -11.00
C ASP A 177 -11.79 11.28 -10.35
N ASN A 178 -11.54 10.23 -9.56
CA ASN A 178 -12.54 9.41 -8.87
C ASN A 178 -13.55 8.67 -9.78
N ARG A 179 -13.28 8.54 -11.08
CA ARG A 179 -14.21 7.91 -12.05
C ARG A 179 -14.05 6.40 -12.14
N TYR A 180 -12.87 5.91 -11.77
CA TYR A 180 -12.53 4.48 -11.82
C TYR A 180 -11.89 4.04 -10.52
N VAL A 181 -12.01 2.75 -10.24
CA VAL A 181 -11.24 2.03 -9.23
C VAL A 181 -10.39 1.00 -9.94
N VAL A 182 -9.12 0.97 -9.61
CA VAL A 182 -8.11 0.11 -10.21
C VAL A 182 -7.56 -0.84 -9.16
N VAL A 183 -7.34 -2.11 -9.55
CA VAL A 183 -6.88 -3.18 -8.65
C VAL A 183 -5.69 -3.88 -9.29
N ALA A 184 -4.58 -3.95 -8.59
CA ALA A 184 -3.47 -4.83 -8.95
C ALA A 184 -3.73 -6.21 -8.35
N ASP A 185 -3.87 -7.22 -9.20
CA ASP A 185 -4.09 -8.60 -8.79
C ASP A 185 -2.87 -9.45 -9.15
N LEU A 186 -2.08 -9.76 -8.12
CA LEU A 186 -0.82 -10.49 -8.23
C LEU A 186 -1.02 -11.90 -8.78
N GLY A 187 -2.11 -12.56 -8.39
CA GLY A 187 -2.34 -13.96 -8.68
C GLY A 187 -2.72 -14.25 -10.13
N ILE A 188 -3.20 -13.24 -10.86
CA ILE A 188 -3.68 -13.40 -12.24
C ILE A 188 -2.98 -12.49 -13.24
N ASP A 189 -1.89 -11.81 -12.84
CA ASP A 189 -1.10 -10.88 -13.67
C ASP A 189 -1.93 -9.77 -14.33
N LYS A 190 -2.90 -9.20 -13.58
CA LYS A 190 -3.82 -8.21 -14.15
C LYS A 190 -3.88 -6.91 -13.34
N LEU A 191 -4.08 -5.83 -14.06
CA LEU A 191 -4.55 -4.57 -13.51
C LEU A 191 -6.04 -4.44 -13.88
N MET A 192 -6.93 -4.75 -12.93
CA MET A 192 -8.39 -4.70 -13.14
C MET A 192 -8.89 -3.26 -13.05
N THR A 193 -9.84 -2.89 -13.89
CA THR A 193 -10.43 -1.54 -13.93
C THR A 193 -11.95 -1.62 -13.82
N TYR A 194 -12.50 -0.85 -12.89
CA TYR A 194 -13.95 -0.71 -12.66
C TYR A 194 -14.37 0.75 -12.79
N ARG A 195 -15.49 1.01 -13.43
CA ARG A 195 -16.20 2.30 -13.28
C ARG A 195 -16.70 2.40 -11.85
N PHE A 196 -16.50 3.57 -11.27
CA PHE A 196 -16.86 3.84 -9.87
C PHE A 196 -17.96 4.90 -9.79
N ASP A 197 -19.09 4.54 -9.19
CA ASP A 197 -20.10 5.51 -8.82
C ASP A 197 -19.77 6.10 -7.42
N GLY A 198 -19.17 7.29 -7.39
CA GLY A 198 -18.80 7.97 -6.16
C GLY A 198 -19.97 8.47 -5.30
N ASN A 199 -21.24 8.31 -5.73
CA ASN A 199 -22.40 8.61 -4.91
C ASN A 199 -22.88 7.39 -4.12
N PHE A 200 -22.80 6.21 -4.75
CA PHE A 200 -23.34 4.98 -4.19
C PHE A 200 -22.26 3.95 -3.82
N GLY A 201 -21.01 4.16 -4.23
CA GLY A 201 -19.91 3.23 -3.98
C GLY A 201 -19.95 1.97 -4.85
N GLU A 202 -20.74 1.99 -5.91
CA GLU A 202 -20.91 0.85 -6.81
C GLU A 202 -19.75 0.72 -7.79
N LEU A 203 -19.40 -0.54 -8.10
CA LEU A 203 -18.40 -0.90 -9.10
C LEU A 203 -19.06 -1.63 -10.25
N THR A 204 -18.80 -1.19 -11.49
CA THR A 204 -19.15 -1.93 -12.71
C THR A 204 -17.89 -2.12 -13.55
N PRO A 205 -17.78 -3.20 -14.36
CA PRO A 205 -16.61 -3.39 -15.22
C PRO A 205 -16.34 -2.14 -16.08
N GLY A 206 -15.07 -1.79 -16.25
CA GLY A 206 -14.66 -0.76 -17.20
C GLY A 206 -14.96 -1.17 -18.64
N GLU A 207 -14.80 -0.24 -19.58
CA GLU A 207 -14.94 -0.54 -21.02
C GLU A 207 -13.90 -1.58 -21.45
N VAL A 208 -12.64 -1.41 -21.01
CA VAL A 208 -11.62 -2.44 -21.01
C VAL A 208 -11.44 -2.86 -19.55
N PRO A 209 -11.95 -4.05 -19.15
CA PRO A 209 -12.06 -4.41 -17.73
C PRO A 209 -10.73 -4.72 -17.08
N TYR A 210 -9.67 -4.95 -17.83
CA TYR A 210 -8.31 -5.18 -17.29
C TYR A 210 -7.23 -4.93 -18.34
N LEU A 211 -6.01 -4.70 -17.85
CA LEU A 211 -4.77 -4.79 -18.60
C LEU A 211 -4.03 -6.07 -18.16
N ASP A 212 -3.64 -6.90 -19.13
CA ASP A 212 -2.70 -8.01 -18.87
C ASP A 212 -1.29 -7.46 -18.72
N LEU A 213 -0.63 -7.84 -17.63
CA LEU A 213 0.81 -7.65 -17.44
C LEU A 213 1.57 -8.89 -17.92
N PRO A 214 2.89 -8.83 -18.12
CA PRO A 214 3.65 -10.01 -18.54
C PRO A 214 3.39 -11.20 -17.62
N PRO A 215 3.21 -12.42 -18.14
CA PRO A 215 2.94 -13.60 -17.32
C PRO A 215 4.03 -13.85 -16.28
N GLY A 216 3.63 -14.04 -15.02
CA GLY A 216 4.56 -14.25 -13.90
C GLY A 216 5.06 -12.96 -13.25
N SER A 217 4.62 -11.77 -13.69
CA SER A 217 5.06 -10.51 -13.09
C SER A 217 4.60 -10.35 -11.64
N GLY A 218 3.37 -10.73 -11.33
CA GLY A 218 2.77 -10.55 -10.01
C GLY A 218 2.63 -9.08 -9.60
N PRO A 219 1.72 -8.29 -10.23
CA PRO A 219 1.52 -6.90 -9.90
C PRO A 219 1.05 -6.73 -8.44
N ARG A 220 1.75 -5.89 -7.71
CA ARG A 220 1.55 -5.77 -6.26
C ARG A 220 0.97 -4.42 -5.84
N HIS A 221 1.72 -3.35 -6.03
CA HIS A 221 1.31 -1.98 -5.76
C HIS A 221 1.41 -1.14 -7.02
N PHE A 222 0.63 -0.07 -7.09
CA PHE A 222 0.73 0.91 -8.17
C PHE A 222 0.48 2.32 -7.67
N VAL A 223 1.02 3.29 -8.41
CA VAL A 223 0.83 4.72 -8.15
C VAL A 223 0.54 5.46 -9.44
N PHE A 224 -0.30 6.49 -9.37
CA PHE A 224 -0.47 7.43 -10.46
C PHE A 224 0.61 8.52 -10.41
N HIS A 225 1.10 8.93 -11.57
CA HIS A 225 1.88 10.15 -11.69
C HIS A 225 1.00 11.36 -11.35
N PRO A 226 1.51 12.43 -10.70
CA PRO A 226 0.71 13.63 -10.37
C PRO A 226 0.00 14.28 -11.56
N SER A 227 0.53 14.11 -12.79
CA SER A 227 -0.13 14.59 -14.02
C SER A 227 -1.35 13.76 -14.44
N ALA A 228 -1.60 12.63 -13.78
CA ALA A 228 -2.61 11.63 -14.14
C ALA A 228 -2.54 11.08 -15.59
N ARG A 229 -1.41 11.30 -16.30
CA ARG A 229 -1.18 10.73 -17.65
C ARG A 229 -0.52 9.37 -17.62
N PHE A 230 0.16 9.05 -16.53
CA PHE A 230 0.95 7.82 -16.34
C PHE A 230 0.61 7.16 -15.02
N ALA A 231 0.82 5.85 -14.98
CA ALA A 231 0.82 5.07 -13.75
C ALA A 231 2.03 4.12 -13.76
N TYR A 232 2.42 3.66 -12.58
CA TYR A 232 3.55 2.73 -12.39
C TYR A 232 3.08 1.57 -11.53
N VAL A 233 3.36 0.37 -11.97
CA VAL A 233 3.03 -0.88 -11.24
C VAL A 233 4.32 -1.57 -10.87
N ILE A 234 4.52 -1.87 -9.59
CA ILE A 234 5.63 -2.71 -9.14
C ILE A 234 5.19 -4.17 -9.14
N ASN A 235 5.97 -5.00 -9.82
CA ASN A 235 5.72 -6.42 -9.99
C ASN A 235 6.55 -7.21 -8.97
N GLU A 236 5.87 -7.92 -8.06
CA GLU A 236 6.53 -8.59 -6.95
C GLU A 236 7.44 -9.71 -7.42
N LEU A 237 6.93 -10.60 -8.30
CA LEU A 237 7.56 -11.87 -8.61
C LEU A 237 8.72 -11.76 -9.61
N GLU A 238 8.68 -10.76 -10.50
CA GLU A 238 9.75 -10.49 -11.48
C GLU A 238 10.71 -9.37 -11.05
N ALA A 239 10.49 -8.75 -9.88
CA ALA A 239 11.28 -7.62 -9.43
C ALA A 239 11.42 -6.53 -10.51
N SER A 240 10.30 -6.06 -11.05
CA SER A 240 10.23 -5.08 -12.13
C SER A 240 9.22 -3.97 -11.86
N ILE A 241 9.30 -2.88 -12.63
CA ILE A 241 8.29 -1.81 -12.65
C ILE A 241 7.79 -1.64 -14.07
N ALA A 242 6.47 -1.77 -14.27
CA ALA A 242 5.81 -1.43 -15.51
C ALA A 242 5.40 0.06 -15.50
N THR A 243 5.79 0.78 -16.55
CA THR A 243 5.31 2.15 -16.85
C THR A 243 4.10 2.04 -17.75
N LEU A 244 3.00 2.69 -17.36
CA LEU A 244 1.75 2.67 -18.09
C LEU A 244 1.36 4.08 -18.53
N SER A 245 0.80 4.23 -19.74
CA SER A 245 -0.05 5.37 -20.04
C SER A 245 -1.44 5.15 -19.42
N PHE A 246 -2.10 6.23 -19.05
CA PHE A 246 -3.45 6.21 -18.51
C PHE A 246 -4.32 7.23 -19.24
N ASP A 247 -5.43 6.75 -19.82
CA ASP A 247 -6.47 7.58 -20.38
C ASP A 247 -7.58 7.81 -19.34
N GLN A 248 -7.68 9.02 -18.82
CA GLN A 248 -8.68 9.37 -17.80
C GLN A 248 -10.12 9.28 -18.29
N PHE A 249 -10.37 9.40 -19.62
CA PHE A 249 -11.73 9.38 -20.17
C PHE A 249 -12.30 7.96 -20.25
N SER A 250 -11.49 7.02 -20.70
CA SER A 250 -11.90 5.61 -20.87
C SER A 250 -11.54 4.73 -19.67
N GLY A 251 -10.58 5.18 -18.81
CA GLY A 251 -10.02 4.38 -17.73
C GLY A 251 -8.99 3.33 -18.21
N ASN A 252 -8.57 3.42 -19.47
CA ASN A 252 -7.71 2.43 -20.10
C ASN A 252 -6.22 2.67 -19.82
N PHE A 253 -5.48 1.58 -19.77
CA PHE A 253 -4.03 1.56 -19.61
C PHE A 253 -3.35 0.88 -20.79
N GLN A 254 -2.12 1.32 -21.09
CA GLN A 254 -1.22 0.65 -22.05
C GLN A 254 0.18 0.58 -21.47
N ILE A 255 0.86 -0.57 -21.60
CA ILE A 255 2.25 -0.73 -21.19
C ILE A 255 3.16 0.07 -22.13
N LEU A 256 3.95 0.99 -21.58
CA LEU A 256 4.93 1.79 -22.30
C LEU A 256 6.34 1.21 -22.18
N ASP A 257 6.64 0.61 -21.02
CA ASP A 257 7.96 0.09 -20.70
C ASP A 257 7.90 -0.81 -19.47
N VAL A 258 8.88 -1.72 -19.31
CA VAL A 258 9.10 -2.51 -18.10
C VAL A 258 10.60 -2.50 -17.79
N VAL A 259 10.95 -2.08 -16.58
CA VAL A 259 12.36 -1.97 -16.14
C VAL A 259 12.60 -2.80 -14.88
N PRO A 260 13.79 -3.42 -14.71
CA PRO A 260 14.12 -4.15 -13.50
C PRO A 260 14.33 -3.21 -12.31
N THR A 261 14.06 -3.70 -11.10
CA THR A 261 14.32 -2.99 -9.84
C THR A 261 15.62 -3.39 -9.17
N LEU A 262 16.24 -4.47 -9.62
CA LEU A 262 17.45 -5.04 -9.06
C LEU A 262 18.69 -4.65 -9.87
N PRO A 263 19.87 -4.57 -9.24
CA PRO A 263 21.13 -4.44 -9.98
C PRO A 263 21.34 -5.62 -10.94
N ALA A 264 21.87 -5.35 -12.13
CA ALA A 264 22.10 -6.37 -13.16
C ALA A 264 22.99 -7.54 -12.71
N ALA A 265 23.80 -7.35 -11.67
CA ALA A 265 24.67 -8.41 -11.12
C ALA A 265 24.01 -9.24 -10.01
N TYR A 266 22.84 -8.82 -9.48
CA TYR A 266 22.17 -9.55 -8.40
C TYR A 266 21.53 -10.83 -8.93
N ARG A 267 21.66 -11.94 -8.19
CA ARG A 267 21.19 -13.28 -8.62
C ARG A 267 20.38 -14.01 -7.55
N GLU A 268 20.26 -13.44 -6.36
CA GLU A 268 19.52 -14.07 -5.28
C GLU A 268 18.03 -13.75 -5.39
N VAL A 269 17.19 -14.45 -4.63
CA VAL A 269 15.76 -14.21 -4.60
C VAL A 269 15.47 -12.83 -3.99
N SER A 270 14.66 -12.05 -4.64
CA SER A 270 14.19 -10.77 -4.16
C SER A 270 12.81 -10.47 -4.70
N ASP A 271 11.87 -10.26 -3.81
CA ASP A 271 10.50 -9.84 -4.14
C ASP A 271 10.36 -8.32 -3.99
N CYS A 272 9.73 -7.66 -4.94
CA CYS A 272 9.36 -6.26 -4.75
C CYS A 272 8.23 -6.10 -3.70
N ALA A 273 8.09 -4.90 -3.13
CA ALA A 273 7.03 -4.65 -2.18
C ALA A 273 6.26 -3.36 -2.46
N ASP A 274 6.79 -2.19 -2.12
CA ASP A 274 6.06 -0.93 -2.23
C ASP A 274 6.62 -0.02 -3.32
N LEU A 275 5.79 0.90 -3.76
CA LEU A 275 6.09 1.85 -4.81
C LEU A 275 5.54 3.22 -4.43
N GLN A 276 6.38 4.27 -4.44
CA GLN A 276 6.00 5.64 -4.17
C GLN A 276 6.62 6.60 -5.19
N ILE A 277 5.87 7.61 -5.57
CA ILE A 277 6.36 8.69 -6.43
C ILE A 277 6.53 9.97 -5.59
N SER A 278 7.59 10.73 -5.86
CA SER A 278 7.79 12.05 -5.22
C SER A 278 6.61 12.98 -5.52
N PRO A 279 6.23 13.90 -4.62
CA PRO A 279 5.09 14.81 -4.84
C PRO A 279 5.20 15.66 -6.13
N ASN A 280 6.41 15.96 -6.57
CA ASN A 280 6.68 16.69 -7.82
C ASN A 280 6.70 15.79 -9.07
N GLY A 281 6.49 14.48 -8.93
CA GLY A 281 6.48 13.51 -10.02
C GLY A 281 7.84 13.17 -10.63
N ARG A 282 8.95 13.72 -10.10
CA ARG A 282 10.28 13.61 -10.73
C ARG A 282 11.00 12.30 -10.44
N PHE A 283 10.70 11.65 -9.32
CA PHE A 283 11.38 10.44 -8.89
C PHE A 283 10.39 9.38 -8.41
N LEU A 284 10.65 8.14 -8.82
CA LEU A 284 9.90 6.96 -8.41
C LEU A 284 10.83 6.05 -7.59
N TYR A 285 10.32 5.53 -6.49
CA TYR A 285 11.02 4.67 -5.56
C TYR A 285 10.30 3.34 -5.46
N GLY A 286 11.05 2.22 -5.51
CA GLY A 286 10.52 0.87 -5.35
C GLY A 286 11.35 0.06 -4.36
N SER A 287 10.71 -0.66 -3.43
CA SER A 287 11.43 -1.46 -2.44
C SER A 287 11.61 -2.92 -2.87
N ASN A 288 12.79 -3.49 -2.57
CA ASN A 288 13.21 -4.86 -2.86
C ASN A 288 13.45 -5.61 -1.55
N ARG A 289 12.63 -6.62 -1.26
CA ARG A 289 12.80 -7.56 -0.12
C ARG A 289 13.73 -8.69 -0.56
N GLY A 290 14.79 -8.94 0.18
CA GLY A 290 15.89 -9.84 -0.20
C GLY A 290 17.15 -9.04 -0.53
N HIS A 291 17.14 -8.24 -1.60
CA HIS A 291 18.21 -7.26 -1.86
C HIS A 291 18.24 -6.13 -0.82
N ASN A 292 17.15 -5.92 -0.07
CA ASN A 292 17.00 -4.96 1.01
C ASN A 292 17.42 -3.53 0.60
N SER A 293 16.82 -3.08 -0.50
CA SER A 293 17.10 -1.77 -1.08
C SER A 293 15.86 -1.02 -1.54
N ILE A 294 16.03 0.28 -1.75
CA ILE A 294 15.15 1.12 -2.56
C ILE A 294 15.80 1.33 -3.92
N ALA A 295 15.14 0.89 -4.99
CA ALA A 295 15.48 1.28 -6.36
C ALA A 295 14.95 2.68 -6.63
N ILE A 296 15.80 3.56 -7.15
CA ILE A 296 15.52 4.98 -7.39
C ILE A 296 15.52 5.22 -8.89
N HIS A 297 14.42 5.75 -9.41
CA HIS A 297 14.30 6.08 -10.84
C HIS A 297 13.94 7.55 -11.02
N ALA A 298 14.58 8.20 -11.99
CA ALA A 298 14.13 9.48 -12.52
C ALA A 298 13.01 9.25 -13.53
N VAL A 299 11.97 10.08 -13.48
CA VAL A 299 10.81 10.02 -14.36
C VAL A 299 10.94 11.04 -15.47
N ASN A 300 10.89 10.63 -16.72
CA ASN A 300 10.78 11.52 -17.86
C ASN A 300 9.36 12.13 -17.88
N GLN A 301 9.25 13.43 -17.66
CA GLN A 301 7.97 14.11 -17.47
C GLN A 301 7.09 14.15 -18.75
N SER A 302 7.66 13.95 -19.93
CA SER A 302 6.92 13.94 -21.20
C SER A 302 6.45 12.54 -21.60
N THR A 303 7.26 11.50 -21.34
CA THR A 303 7.01 10.14 -21.79
C THR A 303 6.61 9.17 -20.67
N GLY A 304 6.75 9.56 -19.38
CA GLY A 304 6.57 8.70 -18.23
C GLY A 304 7.68 7.66 -18.01
N ARG A 305 8.60 7.47 -18.98
CA ARG A 305 9.63 6.43 -18.90
C ARG A 305 10.59 6.63 -17.75
N LEU A 306 11.08 5.52 -17.21
CA LEU A 306 11.95 5.45 -16.04
C LEU A 306 13.42 5.34 -16.45
N MET A 307 14.29 6.07 -15.74
CA MET A 307 15.74 5.96 -15.85
C MET A 307 16.32 5.67 -14.48
N LEU A 308 17.03 4.56 -14.33
CA LEU A 308 17.64 4.16 -13.05
C LEU A 308 18.67 5.20 -12.60
N VAL A 309 18.50 5.73 -11.38
CA VAL A 309 19.45 6.61 -10.69
C VAL A 309 20.42 5.78 -9.83
N GLY A 310 19.92 4.72 -9.21
CA GLY A 310 20.71 3.82 -8.37
C GLY A 310 19.86 3.06 -7.35
N HIS A 311 20.55 2.41 -6.44
CA HIS A 311 19.95 1.66 -5.34
C HIS A 311 20.49 2.19 -4.01
N GLN A 312 19.62 2.31 -3.01
CA GLN A 312 19.97 2.64 -1.63
C GLN A 312 19.67 1.47 -0.73
N SER A 313 20.67 0.96 0.00
CA SER A 313 20.43 -0.02 1.08
C SER A 313 19.44 0.57 2.09
N THR A 314 18.49 -0.25 2.55
CA THR A 314 17.51 0.15 3.58
C THR A 314 18.04 0.05 5.01
N LEU A 315 19.29 -0.35 5.17
CA LEU A 315 19.97 -0.51 6.47
C LEU A 315 19.21 -1.42 7.44
N GLY A 316 18.46 -2.37 6.88
CA GLY A 316 17.65 -3.35 7.58
C GLY A 316 17.15 -4.42 6.63
N GLU A 317 16.26 -5.29 7.10
CA GLU A 317 15.79 -6.46 6.36
C GLU A 317 14.31 -6.36 6.00
N THR A 318 13.98 -6.81 4.79
CA THR A 318 12.60 -6.91 4.28
C THR A 318 11.87 -5.54 4.31
N PRO A 319 12.30 -4.56 3.48
CA PRO A 319 11.63 -3.26 3.37
C PRO A 319 10.25 -3.42 2.69
N ARG A 320 9.23 -3.75 3.51
CA ARG A 320 7.90 -4.09 3.01
C ARG A 320 7.08 -2.88 2.57
N ASN A 321 7.27 -1.75 3.24
CA ASN A 321 6.58 -0.51 2.95
C ASN A 321 7.49 0.68 3.27
N PHE A 322 7.25 1.80 2.63
CA PHE A 322 7.89 3.06 2.96
C PHE A 322 6.95 4.23 2.64
N ALA A 323 7.21 5.39 3.20
CA ALA A 323 6.45 6.59 2.91
C ALA A 323 7.38 7.77 2.65
N ILE A 324 7.01 8.60 1.68
CA ILE A 324 7.61 9.93 1.49
C ILE A 324 6.80 10.92 2.32
N ASP A 325 7.47 11.79 3.07
CA ASP A 325 6.80 12.81 3.87
C ASP A 325 6.04 13.82 3.00
N LEU A 326 5.10 14.54 3.59
CA LEU A 326 4.24 15.48 2.86
C LEU A 326 5.00 16.62 2.16
N SER A 327 6.22 16.90 2.57
CA SER A 327 7.08 17.90 1.94
C SER A 327 7.96 17.33 0.80
N GLY A 328 8.04 16.00 0.68
CA GLY A 328 8.92 15.32 -0.27
C GLY A 328 10.39 15.34 0.09
N ARG A 329 10.75 15.69 1.33
CA ARG A 329 12.16 15.83 1.77
C ARG A 329 12.71 14.58 2.44
N TYR A 330 11.84 13.73 2.97
CA TYR A 330 12.23 12.52 3.70
C TYR A 330 11.49 11.30 3.18
N LEU A 331 12.16 10.16 3.27
CA LEU A 331 11.60 8.84 2.99
C LEU A 331 11.87 7.95 4.20
N ILE A 332 10.81 7.38 4.78
CA ILE A 332 10.89 6.49 5.94
C ILE A 332 10.61 5.07 5.48
N VAL A 333 11.56 4.17 5.70
CA VAL A 333 11.46 2.74 5.36
C VAL A 333 11.04 1.94 6.58
N ALA A 334 10.06 1.05 6.41
CA ALA A 334 9.67 0.03 7.37
C ALA A 334 10.32 -1.32 6.99
N ASN A 335 11.36 -1.70 7.72
CA ASN A 335 12.07 -2.96 7.57
C ASN A 335 11.38 -4.03 8.42
N GLN A 336 10.49 -4.81 7.81
CA GLN A 336 9.62 -5.78 8.50
C GLN A 336 10.39 -6.75 9.39
N ASN A 337 11.39 -7.46 8.84
CA ASN A 337 12.18 -8.46 9.56
C ASN A 337 13.36 -7.82 10.31
N GLY A 338 13.79 -6.65 9.88
CA GLY A 338 14.82 -5.86 10.55
C GLY A 338 14.32 -5.05 11.75
N ASP A 339 13.02 -5.13 12.09
CA ASP A 339 12.41 -4.45 13.24
C ASP A 339 12.79 -2.98 13.38
N SER A 340 12.78 -2.25 12.25
CA SER A 340 13.26 -0.87 12.26
C SER A 340 12.51 0.05 11.32
N LEU A 341 12.46 1.34 11.69
CA LEU A 341 12.22 2.44 10.77
C LEU A 341 13.55 3.17 10.55
N ILE A 342 13.87 3.40 9.28
CA ILE A 342 15.06 4.15 8.89
C ILE A 342 14.60 5.39 8.12
N VAL A 343 15.11 6.55 8.52
CA VAL A 343 14.75 7.83 7.89
C VAL A 343 15.87 8.28 6.96
N PHE A 344 15.53 8.44 5.70
CA PHE A 344 16.43 8.97 4.68
C PHE A 344 16.01 10.39 4.28
N ARG A 345 17.00 11.23 4.02
CA ARG A 345 16.80 12.51 3.36
C ARG A 345 16.82 12.32 1.84
N ILE A 346 15.85 12.91 1.16
CA ILE A 346 15.78 12.93 -0.31
C ILE A 346 16.53 14.17 -0.83
N ASP A 347 17.47 13.97 -1.75
CA ASP A 347 18.03 15.06 -2.56
C ASP A 347 17.03 15.39 -3.69
N ASP A 348 16.44 16.57 -3.66
CA ASP A 348 15.37 16.98 -4.56
C ASP A 348 15.82 17.15 -6.02
N ARG A 349 17.12 17.27 -6.26
CA ARG A 349 17.70 17.43 -7.60
C ARG A 349 18.01 16.07 -8.25
N THR A 350 18.48 15.11 -7.48
CA THR A 350 18.95 13.82 -7.98
C THR A 350 18.06 12.63 -7.60
N GLY A 351 17.15 12.80 -6.64
CA GLY A 351 16.31 11.73 -6.06
C GLY A 351 17.08 10.79 -5.13
N ARG A 352 18.40 10.96 -4.97
CA ARG A 352 19.22 10.08 -4.12
C ARG A 352 18.82 10.21 -2.66
N LEU A 353 18.98 9.09 -1.94
CA LEU A 353 18.68 8.98 -0.53
C LEU A 353 19.99 9.05 0.27
N ALA A 354 19.98 9.80 1.36
CA ALA A 354 21.05 9.85 2.34
C ALA A 354 20.50 9.50 3.72
N ASP A 355 21.19 8.60 4.43
CA ASP A 355 20.84 8.27 5.81
C ASP A 355 20.94 9.51 6.70
N THR A 356 19.90 9.75 7.52
CA THR A 356 19.88 10.86 8.48
C THR A 356 20.49 10.49 9.83
N GLY A 357 20.73 9.20 10.09
CA GLY A 357 21.07 8.65 11.39
C GLY A 357 19.86 8.46 12.32
N GLU A 358 18.65 8.81 11.87
CA GLU A 358 17.42 8.53 12.64
C GLU A 358 16.96 7.10 12.36
N HIS A 359 17.27 6.21 13.29
CA HIS A 359 16.96 4.79 13.27
C HIS A 359 16.11 4.46 14.50
N VAL A 360 14.89 3.96 14.28
CA VAL A 360 13.96 3.65 15.36
C VAL A 360 13.69 2.15 15.40
N GLU A 361 13.95 1.52 16.55
CA GLU A 361 13.59 0.12 16.79
C GLU A 361 12.07 -0.01 16.97
N ILE A 362 11.44 -0.89 16.18
CA ILE A 362 10.00 -1.15 16.19
C ILE A 362 9.71 -2.55 15.64
N GLY A 363 9.02 -3.39 16.42
CA GLY A 363 8.76 -4.78 16.03
C GLY A 363 7.86 -4.90 14.80
N THR A 364 8.29 -5.66 13.82
CA THR A 364 7.57 -6.11 12.62
C THR A 364 6.71 -5.02 11.94
N PRO A 365 7.30 -3.88 11.52
CA PRO A 365 6.55 -2.81 10.87
C PRO A 365 6.13 -3.21 9.44
N MET A 366 4.85 -3.01 9.11
CA MET A 366 4.24 -3.44 7.86
C MET A 366 3.85 -2.30 6.93
N CYS A 367 3.42 -1.17 7.51
CA CYS A 367 2.92 -0.03 6.76
C CYS A 367 3.19 1.26 7.53
N VAL A 368 3.65 2.28 6.82
CA VAL A 368 3.87 3.64 7.34
C VAL A 368 3.04 4.63 6.56
N LYS A 369 2.36 5.56 7.26
CA LYS A 369 1.53 6.60 6.65
C LYS A 369 1.73 7.92 7.39
N PHE A 370 1.95 8.99 6.63
CA PHE A 370 1.94 10.35 7.14
C PHE A 370 0.53 10.93 7.15
N ALA A 371 0.25 11.81 8.10
CA ALA A 371 -0.92 12.67 8.13
C ALA A 371 -0.61 13.98 8.85
N ARG A 372 -1.39 15.02 8.55
CA ARG A 372 -1.31 16.32 9.23
C ARG A 372 -2.63 16.59 9.96
N PHE A 373 -2.57 16.67 11.30
CA PHE A 373 -3.73 16.89 12.16
C PHE A 373 -3.58 18.14 13.03
#